data_d83513701de010d874340ff58926cc64
#
_entry.id   d83513701de010d874340ff58926cc64
#
_cell.length_a   1.000
_cell.length_b   1.000
_cell.length_c   1.000
_cell.angle_alpha   90.00
_cell.angle_beta   90.00
_cell.angle_gamma   90.00
#
_symmetry.space_group_name_H-M   'P 1'
#
loop_
_entity.id
_entity.type
_entity.pdbx_description
1 polymer ?
#
loop_
_entity_poly.entity_id
_entity_poly.type
_entity_poly.pdbx_seq_one_letter_code
_entity_poly.pdbx_strand_id
1 'polypeptide(L)'
;MPIKIPNELPAVRTLTDENIFVMTETRAITQDIRPLRILLLNLMPTKIDTETQLSRLLGNSPLQVELELIHTKTHKSKNTAEEHLLAFYKTFDDVKDQKFDGLIITGAPVEKMPFEEVSYWQELCEIMEWSKHNVQSTFHICWGAQAGLYYHYGVQKQPLDKKLFGVFPHVCDYKECMLLRGFDDVFMAPHSRHTTVKREDIEQALAKI
;
A
#
# COMPACT_ATOMS: atom_id res chain seq x y z
N MET A 1 -10.16 -5.54 17.42
CA MET A 1 -10.25 -6.93 16.90
C MET A 1 -9.05 -7.15 15.99
N PRO A 2 -8.52 -8.38 15.90
CA PRO A 2 -7.22 -8.60 15.26
C PRO A 2 -7.32 -8.67 13.73
N ILE A 3 -6.19 -8.42 13.07
CA ILE A 3 -6.02 -8.70 11.65
C ILE A 3 -6.09 -10.21 11.41
N LYS A 4 -6.82 -10.64 10.37
CA LYS A 4 -6.82 -12.02 9.88
C LYS A 4 -5.76 -12.17 8.78
N ILE A 5 -4.83 -13.08 8.98
CA ILE A 5 -3.75 -13.37 8.03
C ILE A 5 -3.57 -14.89 7.87
N PRO A 6 -2.97 -15.35 6.75
CA PRO A 6 -2.69 -16.78 6.55
C PRO A 6 -1.91 -17.39 7.71
N ASN A 7 -2.23 -18.64 8.08
CA ASN A 7 -1.64 -19.31 9.25
C ASN A 7 -0.12 -19.34 9.23
N GLU A 8 0.47 -19.61 8.06
CA GLU A 8 1.91 -19.81 7.89
C GLU A 8 2.65 -18.54 7.44
N LEU A 9 1.97 -17.38 7.40
CA LEU A 9 2.62 -16.13 7.03
C LEU A 9 3.68 -15.77 8.09
N PRO A 10 4.94 -15.46 7.70
CA PRO A 10 6.01 -15.10 8.66
C PRO A 10 5.63 -13.99 9.63
N ALA A 11 4.77 -13.07 9.22
CA ALA A 11 4.23 -12.00 10.06
C ALA A 11 3.51 -12.53 11.32
N VAL A 12 2.89 -13.72 11.28
CA VAL A 12 2.20 -14.31 12.45
C VAL A 12 3.16 -14.41 13.63
N ARG A 13 4.34 -15.01 13.41
CA ARG A 13 5.34 -15.20 14.46
C ARG A 13 5.86 -13.85 14.98
N THR A 14 6.29 -12.97 14.09
CA THR A 14 6.86 -11.68 14.45
C THR A 14 5.87 -10.84 15.28
N LEU A 15 4.62 -10.75 14.83
CA LEU A 15 3.60 -9.96 15.52
C LEU A 15 3.19 -10.57 16.87
N THR A 16 3.19 -11.90 16.97
CA THR A 16 2.94 -12.60 18.24
C THR A 16 4.05 -12.32 19.26
N ASP A 17 5.32 -12.34 18.83
CA ASP A 17 6.48 -12.03 19.66
C ASP A 17 6.47 -10.55 20.12
N GLU A 18 5.88 -9.66 19.33
CA GLU A 18 5.66 -8.24 19.68
C GLU A 18 4.41 -8.00 20.55
N ASN A 19 3.70 -9.05 20.99
CA ASN A 19 2.42 -8.99 21.70
C ASN A 19 1.29 -8.30 20.92
N ILE A 20 1.38 -8.28 19.60
CA ILE A 20 0.30 -7.82 18.71
C ILE A 20 -0.58 -9.02 18.40
N PHE A 21 -1.85 -8.94 18.81
CA PHE A 21 -2.77 -10.04 18.59
C PHE A 21 -3.15 -10.16 17.11
N VAL A 22 -2.83 -11.28 16.50
CA VAL A 22 -3.22 -11.64 15.15
C VAL A 22 -4.24 -12.77 15.17
N MET A 23 -5.15 -12.75 14.21
CA MET A 23 -6.11 -13.83 13.99
C MET A 23 -5.69 -14.64 12.79
N THR A 24 -5.34 -15.89 13.00
CA THR A 24 -5.09 -16.80 11.90
C THR A 24 -6.39 -17.26 11.25
N GLU A 25 -6.34 -17.73 10.02
CA GLU A 25 -7.51 -18.22 9.29
C GLU A 25 -8.29 -19.26 10.06
N THR A 26 -7.61 -20.23 10.67
CA THR A 26 -8.21 -21.31 11.47
C THR A 26 -9.04 -20.76 12.63
N ARG A 27 -8.55 -19.71 13.29
CA ARG A 27 -9.25 -19.07 14.41
C ARG A 27 -10.41 -18.19 13.95
N ALA A 28 -10.30 -17.56 12.78
CA ALA A 28 -11.31 -16.66 12.24
C ALA A 28 -12.61 -17.38 11.82
N ILE A 29 -12.52 -18.65 11.41
CA ILE A 29 -13.67 -19.45 10.95
C ILE A 29 -14.78 -19.57 12.03
N THR A 30 -14.43 -19.44 13.30
CA THR A 30 -15.39 -19.56 14.41
C THR A 30 -16.11 -18.25 14.76
N GLN A 31 -15.84 -17.16 14.04
CA GLN A 31 -16.42 -15.84 14.33
C GLN A 31 -17.41 -15.41 13.24
N ASP A 32 -18.62 -15.04 13.66
CA ASP A 32 -19.67 -14.50 12.78
C ASP A 32 -19.56 -12.96 12.69
N ILE A 33 -18.45 -12.47 12.09
CA ILE A 33 -18.19 -11.05 11.91
C ILE A 33 -17.74 -10.82 10.48
N ARG A 34 -18.36 -9.89 9.77
CA ARG A 34 -17.86 -9.44 8.46
C ARG A 34 -16.56 -8.65 8.65
N PRO A 35 -15.41 -9.18 8.25
CA PRO A 35 -14.15 -8.44 8.30
C PRO A 35 -14.13 -7.37 7.21
N LEU A 36 -13.30 -6.34 7.43
CA LEU A 36 -12.87 -5.45 6.34
C LEU A 36 -11.86 -6.21 5.48
N ARG A 37 -12.17 -6.36 4.20
CA ARG A 37 -11.28 -7.03 3.24
C ARG A 37 -10.32 -6.01 2.64
N ILE A 38 -9.04 -6.14 2.97
CA ILE A 38 -7.97 -5.26 2.49
C ILE A 38 -7.07 -6.04 1.56
N LEU A 39 -6.93 -5.51 0.34
CA LEU A 39 -6.00 -6.04 -0.64
C LEU A 39 -4.68 -5.27 -0.58
N LEU A 40 -3.55 -5.95 -0.54
CA LEU A 40 -2.22 -5.36 -0.54
C LEU A 40 -1.47 -5.71 -1.83
N LEU A 41 -1.34 -4.74 -2.73
CA LEU A 41 -0.42 -4.83 -3.87
C LEU A 41 0.99 -4.47 -3.41
N ASN A 42 1.79 -5.50 -3.18
CA ASN A 42 3.14 -5.35 -2.64
C ASN A 42 4.18 -5.30 -3.78
N LEU A 43 4.60 -4.09 -4.13
CA LEU A 43 5.61 -3.81 -5.17
C LEU A 43 7.04 -3.74 -4.59
N MET A 44 7.19 -3.85 -3.27
CA MET A 44 8.50 -3.79 -2.62
C MET A 44 9.34 -5.04 -2.89
N PRO A 45 10.67 -4.89 -3.00
CA PRO A 45 11.58 -6.02 -3.18
C PRO A 45 11.68 -6.90 -1.92
N THR A 46 11.60 -6.30 -0.73
CA THR A 46 11.59 -6.99 0.58
C THR A 46 10.14 -7.23 1.02
N LYS A 47 9.48 -8.20 0.38
CA LYS A 47 8.04 -8.42 0.57
C LYS A 47 7.69 -8.80 2.01
N ILE A 48 8.43 -9.72 2.61
CA ILE A 48 8.18 -10.24 3.96
C ILE A 48 8.24 -9.12 5.01
N ASP A 49 9.24 -8.23 4.93
CA ASP A 49 9.33 -7.09 5.84
C ASP A 49 8.15 -6.13 5.68
N THR A 50 7.77 -5.86 4.42
CA THR A 50 6.64 -4.99 4.10
C THR A 50 5.32 -5.58 4.59
N GLU A 51 5.09 -6.87 4.40
CA GLU A 51 3.94 -7.61 4.93
C GLU A 51 3.84 -7.45 6.45
N THR A 52 4.95 -7.69 7.14
CA THR A 52 5.00 -7.59 8.60
C THR A 52 4.71 -6.18 9.09
N GLN A 53 5.31 -5.16 8.45
CA GLN A 53 5.10 -3.76 8.81
C GLN A 53 3.65 -3.32 8.61
N LEU A 54 3.05 -3.64 7.46
CA LEU A 54 1.67 -3.27 7.17
C LEU A 54 0.68 -4.08 8.00
N SER A 55 0.94 -5.37 8.24
CA SER A 55 0.13 -6.18 9.14
C SER A 55 0.12 -5.64 10.57
N ARG A 56 1.26 -5.14 11.05
CA ARG A 56 1.37 -4.48 12.37
C ARG A 56 0.48 -3.24 12.44
N LEU A 57 0.49 -2.40 11.41
CA LEU A 57 -0.34 -1.17 11.36
C LEU A 57 -1.83 -1.51 11.27
N LEU A 58 -2.22 -2.43 10.41
CA LEU A 58 -3.60 -2.87 10.24
C LEU A 58 -4.11 -3.62 11.46
N GLY A 59 -3.24 -4.38 12.16
CA GLY A 59 -3.58 -5.09 13.38
C GLY A 59 -3.85 -4.17 14.59
N ASN A 60 -3.38 -2.92 14.54
CA ASN A 60 -3.64 -1.90 15.57
C ASN A 60 -4.99 -1.19 15.37
N SER A 61 -6.04 -1.96 15.13
CA SER A 61 -7.41 -1.49 14.89
C SER A 61 -8.40 -2.32 15.70
N PRO A 62 -9.48 -1.72 16.21
CA PRO A 62 -10.57 -2.47 16.84
C PRO A 62 -11.41 -3.26 15.82
N LEU A 63 -11.25 -3.01 14.52
CA LEU A 63 -12.00 -3.69 13.46
C LEU A 63 -11.29 -4.97 13.05
N GLN A 64 -12.06 -5.99 12.71
CA GLN A 64 -11.49 -7.19 12.10
C GLN A 64 -11.12 -6.90 10.66
N VAL A 65 -9.85 -7.17 10.31
CA VAL A 65 -9.30 -6.98 8.97
C VAL A 65 -8.88 -8.34 8.42
N GLU A 66 -9.26 -8.61 7.19
CA GLU A 66 -8.78 -9.73 6.37
C GLU A 66 -7.82 -9.17 5.34
N LEU A 67 -6.54 -9.57 5.41
CA LEU A 67 -5.51 -9.11 4.51
C LEU A 67 -5.24 -10.16 3.42
N GLU A 68 -5.43 -9.76 2.17
CA GLU A 68 -5.07 -10.53 0.99
C GLU A 68 -3.88 -9.88 0.28
N LEU A 69 -2.90 -10.69 -0.13
CA LEU A 69 -1.67 -10.23 -0.76
C LEU A 69 -1.72 -10.48 -2.26
N ILE A 70 -1.37 -9.47 -3.05
CA ILE A 70 -1.19 -9.62 -4.49
C ILE A 70 0.18 -9.08 -4.93
N HIS A 71 0.70 -9.68 -5.99
CA HIS A 71 1.90 -9.22 -6.68
C HIS A 71 1.62 -9.06 -8.18
N THR A 72 2.46 -8.31 -8.86
CA THR A 72 2.38 -8.18 -10.32
C THR A 72 2.87 -9.46 -11.00
N LYS A 73 2.08 -9.98 -11.93
CA LYS A 73 2.38 -11.16 -12.73
C LYS A 73 3.52 -10.90 -13.73
N THR A 74 3.58 -9.68 -14.23
CA THR A 74 4.53 -9.25 -15.27
C THR A 74 5.94 -9.00 -14.74
N HIS A 75 6.14 -8.99 -13.41
CA HIS A 75 7.45 -8.76 -12.80
C HIS A 75 7.87 -9.93 -11.91
N LYS A 76 9.01 -10.54 -12.24
CA LYS A 76 9.60 -11.61 -11.40
C LYS A 76 10.37 -10.97 -10.23
N SER A 77 9.94 -11.24 -9.01
CA SER A 77 10.64 -10.80 -7.80
C SER A 77 12.03 -11.45 -7.71
N LYS A 78 13.05 -10.64 -7.43
CA LYS A 78 14.44 -11.13 -7.29
C LYS A 78 14.82 -11.48 -5.86
N ASN A 79 14.15 -10.89 -4.88
CA ASN A 79 14.54 -10.92 -3.46
C ASN A 79 13.55 -11.69 -2.58
N THR A 80 12.52 -12.29 -3.18
CA THR A 80 11.53 -13.09 -2.45
C THR A 80 11.51 -14.49 -3.05
N ALA A 81 11.59 -15.51 -2.21
CA ALA A 81 11.52 -16.90 -2.66
C ALA A 81 10.20 -17.16 -3.41
N GLU A 82 10.27 -17.90 -4.51
CA GLU A 82 9.12 -18.23 -5.33
C GLU A 82 8.08 -19.04 -4.53
N GLU A 83 8.54 -19.91 -3.64
CA GLU A 83 7.69 -20.68 -2.73
C GLU A 83 6.82 -19.78 -1.83
N HIS A 84 7.39 -18.68 -1.33
CA HIS A 84 6.64 -17.70 -0.52
C HIS A 84 5.54 -17.00 -1.35
N LEU A 85 5.86 -16.61 -2.59
CA LEU A 85 4.88 -16.01 -3.48
C LEU A 85 3.74 -16.98 -3.81
N LEU A 86 4.07 -18.23 -4.14
CA LEU A 86 3.07 -19.25 -4.45
C LEU A 86 2.18 -19.59 -3.25
N ALA A 87 2.74 -19.54 -2.03
CA ALA A 87 2.00 -19.89 -0.82
C ALA A 87 1.04 -18.77 -0.36
N PHE A 88 1.41 -17.50 -0.51
CA PHE A 88 0.73 -16.39 0.16
C PHE A 88 0.20 -15.30 -0.78
N TYR A 89 0.69 -15.23 -2.01
CA TYR A 89 0.30 -14.18 -2.95
C TYR A 89 -0.64 -14.72 -4.02
N LYS A 90 -1.60 -13.88 -4.37
CA LYS A 90 -2.45 -14.04 -5.55
C LYS A 90 -1.98 -13.12 -6.67
N THR A 91 -2.45 -13.38 -7.88
CA THR A 91 -2.32 -12.45 -9.01
C THR A 91 -3.56 -11.57 -9.11
N PHE A 92 -3.49 -10.52 -9.94
CA PHE A 92 -4.67 -9.69 -10.20
C PHE A 92 -5.81 -10.50 -10.81
N ASP A 93 -5.50 -11.48 -11.66
CA ASP A 93 -6.52 -12.36 -12.27
C ASP A 93 -7.34 -13.14 -11.24
N ASP A 94 -6.76 -13.48 -10.09
CA ASP A 94 -7.43 -14.24 -9.03
C ASP A 94 -8.43 -13.39 -8.21
N VAL A 95 -8.32 -12.05 -8.29
CA VAL A 95 -9.09 -11.13 -7.44
C VAL A 95 -9.96 -10.15 -8.21
N LYS A 96 -9.80 -10.00 -9.52
CA LYS A 96 -10.46 -8.97 -10.34
C LYS A 96 -12.01 -9.02 -10.33
N ASP A 97 -12.58 -10.19 -10.08
CA ASP A 97 -14.05 -10.38 -10.02
C ASP A 97 -14.61 -10.17 -8.59
N GLN A 98 -13.75 -9.77 -7.65
CA GLN A 98 -14.10 -9.57 -6.25
C GLN A 98 -14.19 -8.08 -5.91
N LYS A 99 -14.80 -7.79 -4.75
CA LYS A 99 -14.85 -6.43 -4.17
C LYS A 99 -14.13 -6.40 -2.84
N PHE A 100 -13.47 -5.27 -2.56
CA PHE A 100 -12.69 -5.03 -1.36
C PHE A 100 -13.09 -3.72 -0.68
N ASP A 101 -12.92 -3.66 0.65
CA ASP A 101 -13.13 -2.43 1.41
C ASP A 101 -11.92 -1.49 1.28
N GLY A 102 -10.73 -2.04 1.06
CA GLY A 102 -9.52 -1.25 0.85
C GLY A 102 -8.50 -1.92 -0.09
N LEU A 103 -7.70 -1.09 -0.76
CA LEU A 103 -6.52 -1.50 -1.52
C LEU A 103 -5.33 -0.65 -1.05
N ILE A 104 -4.23 -1.29 -0.72
CA ILE A 104 -2.96 -0.63 -0.44
C ILE A 104 -2.00 -0.93 -1.58
N ILE A 105 -1.49 0.12 -2.23
CA ILE A 105 -0.44 0.03 -3.25
C ILE A 105 0.85 0.56 -2.65
N THR A 106 1.86 -0.31 -2.50
CA THR A 106 3.13 0.08 -1.87
C THR A 106 4.01 0.91 -2.80
N GLY A 107 5.08 1.44 -2.26
CA GLY A 107 6.19 1.97 -3.03
C GLY A 107 6.95 0.89 -3.80
N ALA A 108 7.85 1.33 -4.68
CA ALA A 108 8.77 0.49 -5.43
C ALA A 108 10.08 1.25 -5.68
N PRO A 109 11.25 0.57 -5.75
CA PRO A 109 12.54 1.22 -5.95
C PRO A 109 12.82 1.56 -7.44
N VAL A 110 11.81 2.06 -8.14
CA VAL A 110 11.86 2.42 -9.57
C VAL A 110 11.58 3.91 -9.80
N GLU A 111 11.74 4.72 -8.77
CA GLU A 111 11.36 6.14 -8.78
C GLU A 111 12.10 6.99 -9.84
N LYS A 112 13.30 6.57 -10.27
CA LYS A 112 14.09 7.28 -11.29
C LYS A 112 13.70 6.93 -12.73
N MET A 113 12.94 5.84 -12.94
CA MET A 113 12.49 5.41 -14.25
C MET A 113 11.21 6.16 -14.64
N PRO A 114 11.02 6.54 -15.92
CA PRO A 114 9.70 6.90 -16.42
C PRO A 114 8.67 5.84 -16.06
N PHE A 115 7.42 6.23 -15.83
CA PHE A 115 6.39 5.27 -15.41
C PHE A 115 6.17 4.20 -16.48
N GLU A 116 6.15 4.57 -17.74
CA GLU A 116 5.90 3.71 -18.89
C GLU A 116 7.01 2.68 -19.14
N GLU A 117 8.22 2.93 -18.63
CA GLU A 117 9.35 2.00 -18.72
C GLU A 117 9.37 0.96 -17.61
N VAL A 118 8.49 1.08 -16.61
CA VAL A 118 8.38 0.10 -15.52
C VAL A 118 7.69 -1.14 -16.07
N SER A 119 8.32 -2.31 -15.93
CA SER A 119 7.89 -3.57 -16.55
C SER A 119 6.45 -3.99 -16.23
N TYR A 120 5.92 -3.58 -15.09
CA TYR A 120 4.55 -3.86 -14.65
C TYR A 120 3.62 -2.65 -14.73
N TRP A 121 4.00 -1.59 -15.43
CA TRP A 121 3.21 -0.36 -15.50
C TRP A 121 1.80 -0.60 -16.04
N GLN A 122 1.68 -1.36 -17.13
CA GLN A 122 0.40 -1.66 -17.76
C GLN A 122 -0.55 -2.38 -16.78
N GLU A 123 -0.05 -3.42 -16.12
CA GLU A 123 -0.80 -4.18 -15.12
C GLU A 123 -1.20 -3.28 -13.92
N LEU A 124 -0.30 -2.40 -13.48
CA LEU A 124 -0.60 -1.43 -12.43
C LEU A 124 -1.72 -0.46 -12.84
N CYS A 125 -1.72 0.02 -14.08
CA CYS A 125 -2.79 0.85 -14.63
C CYS A 125 -4.14 0.12 -14.63
N GLU A 126 -4.15 -1.15 -15.04
CA GLU A 126 -5.36 -1.99 -15.01
C GLU A 126 -5.89 -2.15 -13.58
N ILE A 127 -5.02 -2.40 -12.61
CA ILE A 127 -5.39 -2.50 -11.19
C ILE A 127 -5.94 -1.17 -10.67
N MET A 128 -5.32 -0.05 -11.02
CA MET A 128 -5.78 1.28 -10.61
C MET A 128 -7.15 1.62 -11.22
N GLU A 129 -7.38 1.26 -12.49
CA GLU A 129 -8.70 1.45 -13.13
C GLU A 129 -9.76 0.57 -12.48
N TRP A 130 -9.47 -0.71 -12.29
CA TRP A 130 -10.34 -1.66 -11.63
C TRP A 130 -10.71 -1.20 -10.21
N SER A 131 -9.76 -0.61 -9.48
CA SER A 131 -9.97 -0.16 -8.09
C SER A 131 -11.06 0.90 -7.97
N LYS A 132 -11.31 1.71 -9.01
CA LYS A 132 -12.38 2.73 -9.00
C LYS A 132 -13.79 2.14 -8.82
N HIS A 133 -13.98 0.89 -9.21
CA HIS A 133 -15.30 0.23 -9.19
C HIS A 133 -15.40 -0.94 -8.23
N ASN A 134 -14.26 -1.51 -7.83
CA ASN A 134 -14.20 -2.73 -7.05
C ASN A 134 -13.65 -2.53 -5.64
N VAL A 135 -13.13 -1.34 -5.34
CA VAL A 135 -12.54 -1.02 -4.03
C VAL A 135 -13.19 0.24 -3.46
N GLN A 136 -13.56 0.20 -2.19
CA GLN A 136 -14.18 1.36 -1.54
C GLN A 136 -13.18 2.49 -1.32
N SER A 137 -11.92 2.18 -0.97
CA SER A 137 -10.88 3.17 -0.74
C SER A 137 -9.50 2.62 -1.11
N THR A 138 -8.68 3.41 -1.80
CA THR A 138 -7.32 3.02 -2.18
C THR A 138 -6.29 3.93 -1.49
N PHE A 139 -5.30 3.31 -0.86
CA PHE A 139 -4.19 4.00 -0.20
C PHE A 139 -2.88 3.74 -0.94
N HIS A 140 -2.30 4.79 -1.47
CA HIS A 140 -1.06 4.76 -2.22
C HIS A 140 0.12 5.21 -1.38
N ILE A 141 1.24 4.48 -1.40
CA ILE A 141 2.43 4.76 -0.58
C ILE A 141 3.63 5.09 -1.47
N CYS A 142 4.35 6.18 -1.16
CA CYS A 142 5.64 6.55 -1.75
C CYS A 142 5.58 6.64 -3.30
N TRP A 143 6.34 5.82 -4.01
CA TRP A 143 6.29 5.76 -5.49
C TRP A 143 4.89 5.37 -6.00
N GLY A 144 4.19 4.48 -5.29
CA GLY A 144 2.80 4.14 -5.61
C GLY A 144 1.88 5.36 -5.55
N ALA A 145 2.13 6.32 -4.63
CA ALA A 145 1.38 7.58 -4.59
C ALA A 145 1.68 8.47 -5.81
N GLN A 146 2.93 8.54 -6.24
CA GLN A 146 3.31 9.25 -7.47
C GLN A 146 2.68 8.60 -8.71
N ALA A 147 2.67 7.26 -8.77
CA ALA A 147 2.03 6.50 -9.84
C ALA A 147 0.51 6.75 -9.90
N GLY A 148 -0.17 6.76 -8.75
CA GLY A 148 -1.59 7.08 -8.66
C GLY A 148 -1.90 8.52 -9.08
N LEU A 149 -1.11 9.50 -8.64
CA LEU A 149 -1.24 10.90 -9.05
C LEU A 149 -1.04 11.07 -10.57
N TYR A 150 -0.07 10.36 -11.13
CA TYR A 150 0.17 10.38 -12.57
C TYR A 150 -0.97 9.74 -13.35
N TYR A 151 -1.37 8.53 -12.98
CA TYR A 151 -2.40 7.79 -13.70
C TYR A 151 -3.77 8.47 -13.64
N HIS A 152 -4.21 8.87 -12.46
CA HIS A 152 -5.55 9.42 -12.28
C HIS A 152 -5.69 10.90 -12.64
N TYR A 153 -4.60 11.67 -12.49
CA TYR A 153 -4.65 13.14 -12.58
C TYR A 153 -3.61 13.74 -13.51
N GLY A 154 -2.73 12.95 -14.12
CA GLY A 154 -1.69 13.44 -15.02
C GLY A 154 -0.56 14.21 -14.32
N VAL A 155 -0.47 14.15 -12.99
CA VAL A 155 0.56 14.86 -12.21
C VAL A 155 1.90 14.17 -12.35
N GLN A 156 2.88 14.87 -12.95
CA GLN A 156 4.21 14.34 -13.20
C GLN A 156 5.10 14.35 -11.97
N LYS A 157 5.89 13.29 -11.79
CA LYS A 157 7.00 13.32 -10.82
C LYS A 157 8.17 14.11 -11.39
N GLN A 158 8.88 14.81 -10.52
CA GLN A 158 10.04 15.63 -10.87
C GLN A 158 11.29 15.09 -10.16
N PRO A 159 12.45 14.98 -10.82
CA PRO A 159 13.67 14.60 -10.15
C PRO A 159 14.11 15.68 -9.16
N LEU A 160 14.71 15.26 -8.07
CA LEU A 160 15.42 16.14 -7.14
C LEU A 160 16.89 16.19 -7.53
N ASP A 161 17.53 17.33 -7.37
CA ASP A 161 18.97 17.51 -7.63
C ASP A 161 19.83 16.56 -6.80
N LYS A 162 19.39 16.30 -5.56
CA LYS A 162 20.00 15.32 -4.65
C LYS A 162 18.92 14.58 -3.88
N LYS A 163 19.26 13.36 -3.42
CA LYS A 163 18.37 12.56 -2.59
C LYS A 163 17.96 13.35 -1.34
N LEU A 164 16.64 13.46 -1.12
CA LEU A 164 16.11 13.95 0.13
C LEU A 164 16.05 12.77 1.12
N PHE A 165 16.87 12.84 2.16
CA PHE A 165 16.98 11.81 3.17
C PHE A 165 17.03 12.42 4.57
N GLY A 166 16.16 11.99 5.47
CA GLY A 166 16.10 12.48 6.84
C GLY A 166 14.68 12.46 7.41
N VAL A 167 14.53 13.04 8.59
CA VAL A 167 13.24 13.25 9.26
C VAL A 167 12.96 14.73 9.27
N PHE A 168 11.79 15.13 8.75
CA PHE A 168 11.45 16.52 8.51
C PHE A 168 10.14 16.89 9.19
N PRO A 169 10.01 18.15 9.68
CA PRO A 169 8.74 18.64 10.20
C PRO A 169 7.73 18.84 9.05
N HIS A 170 6.52 18.40 9.28
CA HIS A 170 5.38 18.58 8.40
C HIS A 170 4.29 19.38 9.13
N VAL A 171 3.65 20.25 8.40
CA VAL A 171 2.48 21.02 8.84
C VAL A 171 1.28 20.61 8.01
N CYS A 172 0.14 20.46 8.66
CA CYS A 172 -1.12 20.19 7.97
C CYS A 172 -1.72 21.50 7.45
N ASP A 173 -1.84 21.64 6.12
CA ASP A 173 -2.47 22.82 5.50
C ASP A 173 -3.99 22.85 5.71
N TYR A 174 -4.61 21.67 5.85
CA TYR A 174 -6.07 21.49 6.03
C TYR A 174 -6.35 20.80 7.36
N LYS A 175 -6.51 21.60 8.43
CA LYS A 175 -6.72 21.11 9.80
C LYS A 175 -7.99 20.26 9.97
N GLU A 176 -8.98 20.46 9.11
CA GLU A 176 -10.26 19.74 9.15
C GLU A 176 -10.23 18.40 8.39
N CYS A 177 -9.07 18.00 7.83
CA CYS A 177 -8.94 16.74 7.11
C CYS A 177 -9.13 15.54 8.08
N MET A 178 -10.14 14.71 7.83
CA MET A 178 -10.43 13.53 8.66
C MET A 178 -9.26 12.56 8.73
N LEU A 179 -8.47 12.42 7.67
CA LEU A 179 -7.31 11.52 7.60
C LEU A 179 -6.17 11.95 8.53
N LEU A 180 -6.13 13.24 8.93
CA LEU A 180 -5.11 13.81 9.80
C LEU A 180 -5.63 14.09 11.22
N ARG A 181 -6.84 13.62 11.53
CA ARG A 181 -7.40 13.79 12.87
C ARG A 181 -6.53 13.05 13.90
N GLY A 182 -6.09 13.78 14.92
CA GLY A 182 -5.21 13.26 15.98
C GLY A 182 -3.72 13.44 15.71
N PHE A 183 -3.36 14.01 14.55
CA PHE A 183 -1.99 14.47 14.35
C PHE A 183 -1.76 15.80 15.06
N ASP A 184 -0.52 16.02 15.50
CA ASP A 184 -0.08 17.32 16.01
C ASP A 184 -0.06 18.36 14.89
N ASP A 185 -0.14 19.65 15.22
CA ASP A 185 -0.03 20.75 14.25
C ASP A 185 1.29 20.70 13.45
N VAL A 186 2.35 20.19 14.07
CA VAL A 186 3.64 19.88 13.45
C VAL A 186 4.01 18.45 13.81
N PHE A 187 4.13 17.58 12.84
CA PHE A 187 4.55 16.20 13.04
C PHE A 187 5.79 15.88 12.21
N MET A 188 6.59 14.94 12.70
CA MET A 188 7.82 14.54 12.04
C MET A 188 7.58 13.37 11.09
N ALA A 189 8.02 13.51 9.83
CA ALA A 189 7.90 12.45 8.84
C ALA A 189 9.25 12.10 8.20
N PRO A 190 9.59 10.80 8.08
CA PRO A 190 10.80 10.34 7.42
C PRO A 190 10.66 10.45 5.89
N HIS A 191 11.72 10.92 5.25
CA HIS A 191 11.85 10.97 3.79
C HIS A 191 13.06 10.18 3.32
N SER A 192 12.89 9.44 2.22
CA SER A 192 13.97 8.79 1.48
C SER A 192 13.56 8.72 0.02
N ARG A 193 13.76 9.81 -0.72
CA ARG A 193 13.27 9.95 -2.09
C ARG A 193 14.22 10.70 -3.02
N HIS A 194 14.21 10.33 -4.30
CA HIS A 194 14.94 10.99 -5.38
C HIS A 194 14.02 11.84 -6.28
N THR A 195 12.72 11.71 -6.09
CA THR A 195 11.71 12.42 -6.89
C THR A 195 10.68 13.08 -5.97
N THR A 196 9.99 14.06 -6.49
CA THR A 196 8.89 14.75 -5.83
C THR A 196 7.77 15.04 -6.82
N VAL A 197 6.63 15.51 -6.34
CA VAL A 197 5.58 16.17 -7.14
C VAL A 197 5.52 17.63 -6.75
N LYS A 198 5.19 18.52 -7.69
CA LYS A 198 5.04 19.92 -7.41
C LYS A 198 3.64 20.21 -6.88
N ARG A 199 3.55 21.12 -5.93
CA ARG A 199 2.27 21.56 -5.36
C ARG A 199 1.36 22.16 -6.42
N GLU A 200 1.93 23.01 -7.28
CA GLU A 200 1.21 23.69 -8.35
C GLU A 200 0.56 22.70 -9.32
N ASP A 201 1.25 21.60 -9.65
CA ASP A 201 0.72 20.56 -10.54
C ASP A 201 -0.48 19.84 -9.90
N ILE A 202 -0.43 19.61 -8.58
CA ILE A 202 -1.55 19.02 -7.83
C ILE A 202 -2.74 19.99 -7.80
N GLU A 203 -2.51 21.26 -7.49
CA GLU A 203 -3.55 22.30 -7.44
C GLU A 203 -4.23 22.48 -8.81
N GLN A 204 -3.46 22.46 -9.89
CA GLN A 204 -3.99 22.49 -11.25
C GLN A 204 -4.83 21.26 -11.62
N ALA A 205 -4.42 20.08 -11.14
CA ALA A 205 -5.17 18.85 -11.35
C ALA A 205 -6.50 18.87 -10.60
N LEU A 206 -6.49 19.31 -9.33
CA LEU A 206 -7.70 19.45 -8.51
C LEU A 206 -8.70 20.48 -9.06
N ALA A 207 -8.21 21.55 -9.69
CA ALA A 207 -9.08 22.55 -10.31
C ALA A 207 -9.85 22.07 -11.56
N LYS A 208 -9.51 20.87 -12.06
CA LYS A 208 -10.17 20.25 -13.23
C LYS A 208 -11.23 19.19 -12.87
N ILE A 209 -11.35 18.85 -11.60
CA ILE A 209 -12.31 17.91 -11.03
C ILE A 209 -13.53 18.66 -10.49
#